data_d92494ef5be240b5bd9ad20975dc326f
#
_entry.id   d92494ef5be240b5bd9ad20975dc326f
#
_cell.length_a   1.000
_cell.length_b   1.000
_cell.length_c   1.000
_cell.angle_alpha   90.00
_cell.angle_beta   90.00
_cell.angle_gamma   90.00
#
_symmetry.space_group_name_H-M   'P 1'
#
loop_
_entity.id
_entity.type
_entity.pdbx_description
1 polymer ?
#
loop_
_entity_poly.entity_id
_entity_poly.type
_entity_poly.pdbx_seq_one_letter_code
_entity_poly.pdbx_strand_id
1 'polypeptide(L)'
;HIDSSIVVVDGKKCKMYMKNFGEFFNNQVEHAGTIVLSRTQSMTEEKLAEAVKMLREHNDKATMITTPWEQLNGKQILDAMKHAELDMGDLDQDDDDHEHHHDHDHEHEHHHDHDHEHHHDHDHDHGEGCTCGCHDHDHHHHHHDHDGHHHADEVFTSWGVETPKRFSREELEKILETLSKSGLYGLILRAKGIIQNTDGSWMEFDFVPEEYEIREGNPDYTGRLCVIGSLLDEDGLKELFGV
;
A
#
# COMPACT_ATOMS: atom_id res chain seq x y z
N HIS A 1 0.90 22.00 -6.38
CA HIS A 1 1.25 22.44 -5.05
C HIS A 1 0.46 21.66 -4.02
N ILE A 2 1.13 20.98 -3.10
CA ILE A 2 0.52 20.25 -1.99
C ILE A 2 0.47 21.20 -0.79
N ASP A 3 -0.74 21.44 -0.26
CA ASP A 3 -0.90 22.38 0.86
C ASP A 3 -0.76 21.69 2.23
N SER A 4 -1.11 20.39 2.32
CA SER A 4 -0.92 19.60 3.54
C SER A 4 -1.02 18.11 3.27
N SER A 5 -0.44 17.30 4.14
CA SER A 5 -0.58 15.84 4.15
C SER A 5 -1.27 15.38 5.42
N ILE A 6 -2.29 14.52 5.28
CA ILE A 6 -3.04 13.96 6.42
C ILE A 6 -3.00 12.45 6.35
N VAL A 7 -2.75 11.83 7.51
CA VAL A 7 -2.99 10.41 7.71
C VAL A 7 -4.11 10.21 8.74
N VAL A 8 -5.05 9.32 8.43
CA VAL A 8 -6.09 8.89 9.37
C VAL A 8 -5.74 7.51 9.89
N VAL A 9 -5.54 7.40 11.21
CA VAL A 9 -5.12 6.18 11.89
C VAL A 9 -6.26 5.65 12.75
N ASP A 10 -6.56 4.35 12.63
CA ASP A 10 -7.43 3.67 13.59
C ASP A 10 -6.70 3.52 14.93
N GLY A 11 -7.08 4.31 15.92
CA GLY A 11 -6.43 4.29 17.23
C GLY A 11 -6.47 2.93 17.92
N LYS A 12 -7.54 2.14 17.73
CA LYS A 12 -7.66 0.79 18.32
C LYS A 12 -6.70 -0.21 17.69
N LYS A 13 -6.40 -0.05 16.40
CA LYS A 13 -5.62 -1.00 15.61
C LYS A 13 -4.22 -0.52 15.29
N CYS A 14 -3.85 0.68 15.75
CA CYS A 14 -2.57 1.30 15.49
C CYS A 14 -1.39 0.34 15.75
N LYS A 15 -1.31 -0.26 16.93
CA LYS A 15 -0.26 -1.22 17.31
C LYS A 15 -0.21 -2.45 16.39
N MET A 16 -1.38 -2.97 16.01
CA MET A 16 -1.48 -4.11 15.10
C MET A 16 -0.99 -3.75 13.70
N TYR A 17 -1.38 -2.58 13.19
CA TYR A 17 -0.97 -2.15 11.86
C TYR A 17 0.52 -1.82 11.80
N MET A 18 1.08 -1.17 12.80
CA MET A 18 2.53 -0.94 12.91
C MET A 18 3.32 -2.26 12.90
N LYS A 19 2.82 -3.29 13.59
CA LYS A 19 3.46 -4.60 13.65
C LYS A 19 3.38 -5.36 12.31
N ASN A 20 2.21 -5.33 11.67
CA ASN A 20 1.93 -6.17 10.52
C ASN A 20 2.31 -5.52 9.18
N PHE A 21 2.30 -4.18 9.13
CA PHE A 21 2.57 -3.38 7.93
C PHE A 21 3.59 -2.29 8.20
N GLY A 22 4.57 -2.58 9.10
CA GLY A 22 5.47 -1.63 9.73
C GLY A 22 6.02 -0.58 8.77
N GLU A 23 6.73 -0.99 7.74
CA GLU A 23 7.36 -0.06 6.79
C GLU A 23 6.33 0.85 6.10
N PHE A 24 5.31 0.26 5.49
CA PHE A 24 4.27 1.02 4.79
C PHE A 24 3.47 1.95 5.72
N PHE A 25 3.06 1.44 6.89
CA PHE A 25 2.32 2.23 7.88
C PHE A 25 3.17 3.34 8.47
N ASN A 26 4.41 3.04 8.85
CA ASN A 26 5.33 3.99 9.47
C ASN A 26 5.69 5.11 8.49
N ASN A 27 5.97 4.78 7.24
CA ASN A 27 6.24 5.78 6.20
C ASN A 27 5.11 6.80 6.08
N GLN A 28 3.84 6.37 6.06
CA GLN A 28 2.70 7.29 6.04
C GLN A 28 2.64 8.19 7.27
N VAL A 29 2.94 7.64 8.45
CA VAL A 29 2.96 8.41 9.71
C VAL A 29 4.13 9.40 9.73
N GLU A 30 5.30 9.00 9.29
CA GLU A 30 6.53 9.79 9.27
C GLU A 30 6.41 11.03 8.40
N HIS A 31 5.74 10.91 7.24
CA HIS A 31 5.58 12.00 6.28
C HIS A 31 4.26 12.78 6.44
N ALA A 32 3.47 12.49 7.47
CA ALA A 32 2.24 13.23 7.72
C ALA A 32 2.49 14.58 8.39
N GLY A 33 1.92 15.64 7.85
CA GLY A 33 1.84 16.94 8.53
C GLY A 33 0.76 16.93 9.63
N THR A 34 -0.31 16.14 9.44
CA THR A 34 -1.37 15.99 10.43
C THR A 34 -1.78 14.52 10.57
N ILE A 35 -1.86 14.04 11.81
CA ILE A 35 -2.31 12.70 12.16
C ILE A 35 -3.66 12.80 12.86
N VAL A 36 -4.69 12.15 12.32
CA VAL A 36 -6.03 12.09 12.91
C VAL A 36 -6.28 10.69 13.44
N LEU A 37 -6.41 10.54 14.77
CA LEU A 37 -6.81 9.27 15.36
C LEU A 37 -8.33 9.13 15.28
N SER A 38 -8.78 8.11 14.59
CA SER A 38 -10.19 7.70 14.53
C SER A 38 -10.51 6.68 15.61
N ARG A 39 -11.81 6.48 15.89
CA ARG A 39 -12.35 5.51 16.86
C ARG A 39 -11.92 5.73 18.32
N THR A 40 -11.47 6.92 18.65
CA THR A 40 -11.01 7.30 19.99
C THR A 40 -12.12 7.28 21.04
N GLN A 41 -13.40 7.50 20.64
CA GLN A 41 -14.56 7.47 21.53
C GLN A 41 -14.76 6.14 22.28
N SER A 42 -14.20 5.06 21.76
CA SER A 42 -14.30 3.72 22.36
C SER A 42 -13.00 3.21 22.94
N MET A 43 -12.02 4.09 23.13
CA MET A 43 -10.73 3.79 23.74
C MET A 43 -10.70 4.29 25.20
N THR A 44 -9.94 3.58 26.05
CA THR A 44 -9.59 4.13 27.37
C THR A 44 -8.48 5.17 27.23
N GLU A 45 -8.36 6.06 28.21
CA GLU A 45 -7.30 7.09 28.19
C GLU A 45 -5.90 6.49 28.11
N GLU A 46 -5.65 5.34 28.78
CA GLU A 46 -4.35 4.68 28.76
C GLU A 46 -4.02 4.14 27.36
N LYS A 47 -5.01 3.51 26.68
CA LYS A 47 -4.82 3.00 25.32
C LYS A 47 -4.63 4.12 24.31
N LEU A 48 -5.36 5.23 24.49
CA LEU A 48 -5.18 6.41 23.66
C LEU A 48 -3.78 6.99 23.86
N ALA A 49 -3.32 7.13 25.09
CA ALA A 49 -1.98 7.61 25.40
C ALA A 49 -0.88 6.69 24.83
N GLU A 50 -1.07 5.35 24.89
CA GLU A 50 -0.15 4.39 24.28
C GLU A 50 -0.08 4.58 22.75
N ALA A 51 -1.22 4.71 22.08
CA ALA A 51 -1.28 4.93 20.63
C ALA A 51 -0.59 6.27 20.24
N VAL A 52 -0.88 7.34 20.96
CA VAL A 52 -0.23 8.64 20.76
C VAL A 52 1.28 8.55 20.94
N LYS A 53 1.75 7.84 21.97
CA LYS A 53 3.18 7.66 22.21
C LYS A 53 3.85 6.91 21.05
N MET A 54 3.28 5.80 20.59
CA MET A 54 3.82 5.04 19.48
C MET A 54 3.92 5.89 18.19
N LEU A 55 2.88 6.67 17.87
CA LEU A 55 2.90 7.54 16.70
C LEU A 55 3.93 8.67 16.83
N ARG A 56 4.12 9.21 18.03
CA ARG A 56 5.14 10.22 18.32
C ARG A 56 6.58 9.72 18.21
N GLU A 57 6.81 8.44 18.38
CA GLU A 57 8.11 7.80 18.16
C GLU A 57 8.50 7.83 16.67
N HIS A 58 7.51 7.86 15.76
CA HIS A 58 7.71 7.95 14.31
C HIS A 58 7.59 9.39 13.77
N ASN A 59 6.75 10.22 14.38
CA ASN A 59 6.57 11.61 13.96
C ASN A 59 6.29 12.51 15.17
N ASP A 60 7.31 13.23 15.60
CA ASP A 60 7.25 14.16 16.73
C ASP A 60 6.70 15.55 16.34
N LYS A 61 6.73 15.90 15.04
CA LYS A 61 6.35 17.21 14.51
C LYS A 61 4.86 17.31 14.13
N ALA A 62 4.27 16.22 13.63
CA ALA A 62 2.91 16.25 13.10
C ALA A 62 1.88 16.82 14.10
N THR A 63 0.94 17.61 13.62
CA THR A 63 -0.25 17.99 14.42
C THR A 63 -1.10 16.74 14.65
N MET A 64 -1.43 16.43 15.91
CA MET A 64 -2.17 15.21 16.24
C MET A 64 -3.57 15.55 16.76
N ILE A 65 -4.61 15.00 16.12
CA ILE A 65 -6.01 15.15 16.51
C ILE A 65 -6.47 13.85 17.17
N THR A 66 -6.78 13.90 18.45
CA THR A 66 -7.25 12.76 19.26
C THR A 66 -8.70 12.88 19.72
N THR A 67 -9.32 14.03 19.43
CA THR A 67 -10.72 14.31 19.77
C THR A 67 -11.65 13.31 19.07
N PRO A 68 -12.63 12.73 19.78
CA PRO A 68 -13.64 11.86 19.18
C PRO A 68 -14.32 12.50 17.98
N TRP A 69 -14.59 11.69 16.96
CA TRP A 69 -15.08 12.16 15.66
C TRP A 69 -16.39 12.96 15.77
N GLU A 70 -17.27 12.55 16.67
CA GLU A 70 -18.56 13.22 16.90
C GLU A 70 -18.41 14.63 17.51
N GLN A 71 -17.25 14.93 18.08
CA GLN A 71 -16.94 16.22 18.69
C GLN A 71 -16.09 17.12 17.80
N LEU A 72 -15.66 16.61 16.63
CA LEU A 72 -14.88 17.35 15.65
C LEU A 72 -15.79 18.04 14.65
N ASN A 73 -15.42 19.24 14.26
CA ASN A 73 -16.01 19.90 13.10
C ASN A 73 -14.94 20.11 12.00
N GLY A 74 -15.40 20.24 10.76
CA GLY A 74 -14.50 20.35 9.61
C GLY A 74 -13.56 21.57 9.69
N LYS A 75 -13.96 22.64 10.39
CA LYS A 75 -13.10 23.81 10.56
C LYS A 75 -11.90 23.52 11.47
N GLN A 76 -12.10 22.75 12.56
CA GLN A 76 -11.02 22.36 13.45
C GLN A 76 -9.99 21.48 12.74
N ILE A 77 -10.46 20.57 11.89
CA ILE A 77 -9.57 19.74 11.07
C ILE A 77 -8.78 20.63 10.09
N LEU A 78 -9.47 21.53 9.39
CA LEU A 78 -8.84 22.42 8.44
C LEU A 78 -7.82 23.37 9.10
N ASP A 79 -8.14 23.87 10.30
CA ASP A 79 -7.23 24.73 11.05
C ASP A 79 -5.98 23.95 11.52
N ALA A 80 -6.14 22.69 11.95
CA ALA A 80 -5.02 21.82 12.29
C ALA A 80 -4.11 21.55 11.09
N MET A 81 -4.68 21.34 9.90
CA MET A 81 -3.94 21.15 8.65
C MET A 81 -3.10 22.36 8.26
N LYS A 82 -3.62 23.57 8.46
CA LYS A 82 -2.92 24.81 8.10
C LYS A 82 -1.72 25.12 9.00
N HIS A 83 -1.70 24.57 10.21
CA HIS A 83 -0.60 24.73 11.16
C HIS A 83 0.44 23.61 11.06
N ALA A 84 0.19 22.59 10.24
CA ALA A 84 1.14 21.52 10.00
C ALA A 84 2.25 22.00 9.06
N GLU A 85 3.50 21.86 9.48
CA GLU A 85 4.63 22.02 8.58
C GLU A 85 4.68 20.81 7.63
N LEU A 86 4.70 21.07 6.32
CA LEU A 86 4.95 20.05 5.32
C LEU A 86 6.46 19.77 5.30
N ASP A 87 6.84 18.56 5.66
CA ASP A 87 8.19 18.08 5.41
C ASP A 87 8.28 17.66 3.93
N MET A 88 8.75 18.60 3.10
CA MET A 88 8.90 18.42 1.65
C MET A 88 10.29 17.90 1.28
N GLY A 89 11.09 17.47 2.27
CA GLY A 89 12.51 17.20 2.08
C GLY A 89 12.87 16.15 1.00
N ASP A 90 11.98 15.23 0.70
CA ASP A 90 12.23 14.15 -0.28
C ASP A 90 11.49 14.33 -1.62
N LEU A 91 10.57 15.29 -1.74
CA LEU A 91 9.80 15.47 -2.98
C LEU A 91 10.48 16.37 -4.03
N ASP A 92 11.53 17.10 -3.64
CA ASP A 92 12.21 18.06 -4.53
C ASP A 92 13.46 17.49 -5.22
N GLN A 93 13.78 16.19 -5.09
CA GLN A 93 15.01 15.63 -5.65
C GLN A 93 14.89 15.02 -7.05
N ASP A 94 13.68 14.93 -7.64
CA ASP A 94 13.49 14.34 -8.97
C ASP A 94 13.36 15.33 -10.12
N ASP A 95 13.45 16.64 -9.88
CA ASP A 95 13.54 17.67 -10.93
C ASP A 95 14.99 18.09 -11.21
N ASP A 96 15.84 17.13 -11.57
CA ASP A 96 17.11 17.42 -12.22
C ASP A 96 16.83 17.83 -13.68
N ASP A 97 16.65 19.13 -13.83
CA ASP A 97 16.64 19.84 -15.09
C ASP A 97 18.02 19.70 -15.78
N HIS A 98 18.25 18.57 -16.43
CA HIS A 98 19.39 18.42 -17.33
C HIS A 98 19.13 19.19 -18.61
N GLU A 99 19.28 20.52 -18.55
CA GLU A 99 19.55 21.33 -19.73
C GLU A 99 20.91 20.92 -20.32
N HIS A 100 20.92 19.91 -21.16
CA HIS A 100 22.04 19.63 -22.03
C HIS A 100 21.98 20.56 -23.25
N HIS A 101 22.58 21.76 -23.10
CA HIS A 101 23.03 22.51 -24.26
C HIS A 101 24.21 21.78 -24.88
N HIS A 102 23.96 21.04 -25.93
CA HIS A 102 24.98 20.61 -26.87
C HIS A 102 24.84 21.40 -28.17
N ASP A 103 25.46 22.60 -28.19
CA ASP A 103 25.91 23.20 -29.43
C ASP A 103 27.17 22.45 -29.88
N HIS A 104 27.04 21.58 -30.83
CA HIS A 104 28.16 21.12 -31.67
C HIS A 104 27.71 21.02 -33.12
N ASP A 105 27.96 22.12 -33.84
CA ASP A 105 28.18 22.11 -35.29
C ASP A 105 29.43 21.27 -35.59
N HIS A 106 29.24 20.09 -36.16
CA HIS A 106 30.26 19.43 -36.96
C HIS A 106 29.62 18.65 -38.11
N GLU A 107 29.68 19.27 -39.28
CA GLU A 107 29.56 18.59 -40.56
C GLU A 107 30.73 17.62 -40.72
N HIS A 108 30.47 16.32 -40.76
CA HIS A 108 31.33 15.33 -41.39
C HIS A 108 30.52 14.24 -42.05
N GLU A 109 30.48 14.27 -43.40
CA GLU A 109 30.09 13.18 -44.24
C GLU A 109 31.18 12.08 -44.14
N HIS A 110 30.84 10.89 -43.67
CA HIS A 110 31.56 9.68 -44.00
C HIS A 110 30.59 8.51 -44.16
N HIS A 111 30.46 8.05 -45.38
CA HIS A 111 29.95 6.75 -45.78
C HIS A 111 30.92 5.66 -45.34
N HIS A 112 30.48 4.69 -44.57
CA HIS A 112 31.06 3.37 -44.54
C HIS A 112 29.98 2.33 -44.26
N ASP A 113 29.63 1.57 -45.29
CA ASP A 113 28.99 0.26 -45.22
C ASP A 113 29.93 -0.72 -44.58
N HIS A 114 29.57 -1.35 -43.47
CA HIS A 114 30.14 -2.61 -43.02
C HIS A 114 29.10 -3.47 -42.34
N ASP A 115 28.60 -4.46 -43.11
CA ASP A 115 27.99 -5.67 -42.62
C ASP A 115 29.01 -6.46 -41.78
N HIS A 116 28.75 -6.68 -40.51
CA HIS A 116 29.43 -7.72 -39.74
C HIS A 116 28.44 -8.46 -38.87
N GLU A 117 28.01 -9.61 -39.35
CA GLU A 117 27.46 -10.68 -38.52
C GLU A 117 28.58 -11.25 -37.66
N HIS A 118 28.43 -11.13 -36.34
CA HIS A 118 29.29 -11.87 -35.41
C HIS A 118 28.46 -12.79 -34.54
N HIS A 119 28.46 -14.06 -34.94
CA HIS A 119 28.18 -15.17 -34.06
C HIS A 119 29.39 -15.40 -33.18
N HIS A 120 29.25 -15.34 -31.88
CA HIS A 120 30.24 -15.84 -30.93
C HIS A 120 29.60 -16.91 -30.04
N ASP A 121 29.76 -18.16 -30.49
CA ASP A 121 29.75 -19.33 -29.61
C ASP A 121 31.10 -19.41 -28.94
N HIS A 122 31.17 -19.29 -27.63
CA HIS A 122 32.33 -19.58 -26.84
C HIS A 122 32.04 -20.68 -25.81
N ASP A 123 32.21 -21.92 -26.23
CA ASP A 123 32.48 -23.04 -25.33
C ASP A 123 33.92 -22.91 -24.85
N HIS A 124 34.15 -22.65 -23.58
CA HIS A 124 35.48 -22.76 -22.96
C HIS A 124 35.48 -23.88 -21.94
N ASP A 125 36.03 -25.03 -22.41
CA ASP A 125 36.48 -26.12 -21.56
C ASP A 125 37.85 -25.72 -20.99
N HIS A 126 37.95 -25.52 -19.68
CA HIS A 126 39.23 -25.24 -19.01
C HIS A 126 39.78 -26.48 -18.34
N GLY A 127 40.65 -27.16 -19.07
CA GLY A 127 41.60 -28.14 -18.51
C GLY A 127 42.64 -27.46 -17.62
N GLU A 128 43.06 -28.18 -16.57
CA GLU A 128 44.02 -27.73 -15.56
C GLU A 128 45.37 -27.29 -16.21
N GLY A 129 45.82 -26.06 -15.89
CA GLY A 129 47.20 -25.64 -16.13
C GLY A 129 47.44 -24.38 -16.96
N CYS A 130 46.68 -23.30 -16.79
CA CYS A 130 46.99 -22.03 -17.48
C CYS A 130 47.61 -20.99 -16.54
N THR A 131 48.93 -20.73 -16.72
CA THR A 131 49.64 -19.60 -16.11
C THR A 131 49.58 -18.37 -17.02
N CYS A 132 48.45 -17.79 -17.23
CA CYS A 132 48.31 -16.47 -17.84
C CYS A 132 47.96 -15.44 -16.76
N GLY A 133 48.88 -14.48 -16.58
CA GLY A 133 48.66 -13.35 -15.68
C GLY A 133 47.54 -12.43 -16.20
N CYS A 134 46.32 -12.74 -15.85
CA CYS A 134 45.19 -11.84 -16.08
C CYS A 134 45.20 -10.78 -15.00
N HIS A 135 45.45 -9.55 -15.42
CA HIS A 135 45.39 -8.39 -14.55
C HIS A 135 43.98 -8.26 -13.95
N ASP A 136 43.94 -8.11 -12.61
CA ASP A 136 42.78 -7.69 -11.84
C ASP A 136 42.32 -6.34 -12.36
N HIS A 137 41.21 -6.32 -13.07
CA HIS A 137 40.41 -5.13 -13.23
C HIS A 137 39.33 -5.18 -12.16
N ASP A 138 39.59 -4.52 -11.02
CA ASP A 138 38.59 -4.18 -10.04
C ASP A 138 37.54 -3.31 -10.70
N HIS A 139 36.48 -3.92 -11.23
CA HIS A 139 35.27 -3.23 -11.52
C HIS A 139 34.52 -3.03 -10.19
N HIS A 140 34.73 -1.88 -9.58
CA HIS A 140 33.85 -1.41 -8.53
C HIS A 140 32.46 -1.27 -9.14
N HIS A 141 31.66 -2.31 -9.01
CA HIS A 141 30.22 -2.19 -9.14
C HIS A 141 29.74 -1.36 -7.96
N HIS A 142 29.48 -0.09 -8.21
CA HIS A 142 28.65 0.70 -7.31
C HIS A 142 27.28 0.02 -7.27
N HIS A 143 27.06 -0.80 -6.26
CA HIS A 143 25.73 -1.17 -5.86
C HIS A 143 25.11 0.14 -5.35
N HIS A 144 24.29 0.75 -6.18
CA HIS A 144 23.30 1.68 -5.69
C HIS A 144 22.32 0.81 -4.92
N ASP A 145 22.46 0.77 -3.59
CA ASP A 145 21.40 0.34 -2.71
C ASP A 145 20.24 1.34 -2.96
N HIS A 146 19.37 0.98 -3.89
CA HIS A 146 18.06 1.59 -3.93
C HIS A 146 17.37 1.10 -2.68
N ASP A 147 17.32 1.95 -1.65
CA ASP A 147 16.40 1.78 -0.54
C ASP A 147 15.02 1.57 -1.16
N GLY A 148 14.56 0.31 -1.09
CA GLY A 148 13.36 -0.12 -1.76
C GLY A 148 12.16 0.54 -1.11
N HIS A 149 11.69 1.64 -1.68
CA HIS A 149 10.36 2.15 -1.38
C HIS A 149 9.35 1.10 -1.84
N HIS A 150 8.91 0.26 -0.92
CA HIS A 150 7.85 -0.71 -1.20
C HIS A 150 6.57 0.05 -1.52
N HIS A 151 6.17 0.01 -2.79
CA HIS A 151 4.90 0.56 -3.22
C HIS A 151 3.74 -0.20 -2.55
N ALA A 152 2.64 0.49 -2.29
CA ALA A 152 1.46 -0.13 -1.67
C ALA A 152 1.01 -1.41 -2.38
N ASP A 153 1.18 -1.46 -3.71
CA ASP A 153 0.84 -2.60 -4.56
C ASP A 153 1.74 -3.83 -4.34
N GLU A 154 2.93 -3.66 -3.75
CA GLU A 154 3.82 -4.76 -3.37
C GLU A 154 3.43 -5.38 -2.03
N VAL A 155 2.80 -4.58 -1.15
CA VAL A 155 2.39 -5.01 0.20
C VAL A 155 0.96 -5.50 0.20
N PHE A 156 0.07 -4.87 -0.58
CA PHE A 156 -1.35 -5.16 -0.59
C PHE A 156 -1.82 -5.64 -1.95
N THR A 157 -2.67 -6.65 -1.92
CA THR A 157 -3.39 -7.14 -3.09
C THR A 157 -4.88 -6.96 -2.90
N SER A 158 -5.61 -6.88 -4.01
CA SER A 158 -7.07 -6.87 -3.98
C SER A 158 -7.58 -8.02 -4.80
N TRP A 159 -8.42 -8.86 -4.18
CA TRP A 159 -9.22 -9.85 -4.86
C TRP A 159 -10.62 -9.29 -5.10
N GLY A 160 -11.06 -9.26 -6.35
CA GLY A 160 -12.37 -8.80 -6.74
C GLY A 160 -13.08 -9.79 -7.65
N VAL A 161 -14.38 -9.99 -7.45
CA VAL A 161 -15.19 -10.90 -8.28
C VAL A 161 -16.59 -10.35 -8.49
N GLU A 162 -17.12 -10.58 -9.67
CA GLU A 162 -18.54 -10.42 -9.98
C GLU A 162 -19.22 -11.78 -9.93
N THR A 163 -20.42 -11.84 -9.33
CA THR A 163 -21.13 -13.10 -9.14
C THR A 163 -22.66 -12.92 -9.23
N PRO A 164 -23.35 -13.82 -9.96
CA PRO A 164 -24.81 -13.90 -9.92
C PRO A 164 -25.35 -14.64 -8.70
N LYS A 165 -24.47 -15.18 -7.83
CA LYS A 165 -24.88 -15.90 -6.63
C LYS A 165 -25.69 -15.00 -5.70
N ARG A 166 -26.74 -15.56 -5.14
CA ARG A 166 -27.54 -14.93 -4.09
C ARG A 166 -27.11 -15.49 -2.74
N PHE A 167 -27.03 -14.58 -1.77
CA PHE A 167 -26.64 -14.93 -0.40
C PHE A 167 -27.81 -14.67 0.55
N SER A 168 -28.03 -15.57 1.50
CA SER A 168 -28.86 -15.17 2.63
C SER A 168 -28.07 -14.30 3.59
N ARG A 169 -28.76 -13.50 4.39
CA ARG A 169 -28.09 -12.65 5.40
C ARG A 169 -27.26 -13.50 6.37
N GLU A 170 -27.81 -14.63 6.81
CA GLU A 170 -27.16 -15.55 7.74
C GLU A 170 -25.91 -16.22 7.12
N GLU A 171 -25.95 -16.52 5.82
CA GLU A 171 -24.78 -17.03 5.09
C GLU A 171 -23.67 -15.98 5.04
N LEU A 172 -24.01 -14.74 4.69
CA LEU A 172 -23.06 -13.64 4.65
C LEU A 172 -22.45 -13.37 6.02
N GLU A 173 -23.25 -13.31 7.08
CA GLU A 173 -22.76 -13.12 8.46
C GLU A 173 -21.74 -14.20 8.84
N LYS A 174 -21.99 -15.48 8.53
CA LYS A 174 -21.03 -16.57 8.77
C LYS A 174 -19.73 -16.41 8.00
N ILE A 175 -19.80 -15.97 6.73
CA ILE A 175 -18.62 -15.70 5.92
C ILE A 175 -17.79 -14.59 6.57
N LEU A 176 -18.41 -13.45 6.92
CA LEU A 176 -17.72 -12.32 7.53
C LEU A 176 -17.14 -12.65 8.92
N GLU A 177 -17.87 -13.45 9.72
CA GLU A 177 -17.34 -13.98 10.98
C GLU A 177 -16.13 -14.89 10.76
N THR A 178 -16.14 -15.70 9.71
CA THR A 178 -15.02 -16.58 9.36
C THR A 178 -13.81 -15.76 8.95
N LEU A 179 -13.99 -14.73 8.13
CA LEU A 179 -12.93 -13.78 7.77
C LEU A 179 -12.35 -13.08 8.99
N SER A 180 -13.20 -12.75 9.98
CA SER A 180 -12.78 -12.06 11.20
C SER A 180 -11.90 -12.92 12.13
N LYS A 181 -12.15 -14.22 12.16
CA LYS A 181 -11.55 -15.15 13.15
C LYS A 181 -10.35 -15.93 12.61
N SER A 182 -10.26 -16.10 11.30
CA SER A 182 -9.25 -16.96 10.69
C SER A 182 -8.19 -16.14 9.96
N GLY A 183 -6.91 -16.38 10.27
CA GLY A 183 -5.80 -15.96 9.43
C GLY A 183 -5.59 -16.84 8.20
N LEU A 184 -6.55 -17.72 7.86
CA LEU A 184 -6.43 -18.70 6.78
C LEU A 184 -6.46 -18.07 5.38
N TYR A 185 -7.13 -16.94 5.24
CA TYR A 185 -7.32 -16.27 3.94
C TYR A 185 -6.32 -15.12 3.70
N GLY A 186 -5.24 -15.08 4.45
CA GLY A 186 -4.28 -13.98 4.45
C GLY A 186 -4.59 -12.91 5.51
N LEU A 187 -3.84 -11.83 5.46
CA LEU A 187 -4.03 -10.70 6.37
C LEU A 187 -5.01 -9.70 5.75
N ILE A 188 -6.30 -9.87 6.04
CA ILE A 188 -7.35 -9.05 5.46
C ILE A 188 -7.38 -7.68 6.14
N LEU A 189 -7.35 -6.61 5.37
CA LEU A 189 -7.50 -5.24 5.82
C LEU A 189 -8.95 -4.76 5.73
N ARG A 190 -9.58 -5.08 4.61
CA ARG A 190 -10.94 -4.66 4.30
C ARG A 190 -11.60 -5.63 3.35
N ALA A 191 -12.90 -5.85 3.53
CA ALA A 191 -13.74 -6.41 2.49
C ALA A 191 -14.99 -5.56 2.35
N LYS A 192 -15.54 -5.51 1.15
CA LYS A 192 -16.81 -4.87 0.87
C LYS A 192 -17.50 -5.55 -0.31
N GLY A 193 -18.79 -5.38 -0.37
CA GLY A 193 -19.54 -5.89 -1.50
C GLY A 193 -20.97 -5.39 -1.55
N ILE A 194 -21.54 -5.53 -2.75
CA ILE A 194 -22.96 -5.37 -3.04
C ILE A 194 -23.41 -6.70 -3.60
N ILE A 195 -24.36 -7.35 -2.96
CA ILE A 195 -24.81 -8.70 -3.33
C ILE A 195 -26.33 -8.81 -3.27
N GLN A 196 -26.88 -9.70 -4.10
CA GLN A 196 -28.30 -9.96 -4.09
C GLN A 196 -28.65 -10.96 -2.98
N ASN A 197 -29.67 -10.64 -2.20
CA ASN A 197 -30.27 -11.54 -1.22
C ASN A 197 -31.12 -12.64 -1.90
N THR A 198 -31.32 -13.75 -1.20
CA THR A 198 -32.18 -14.87 -1.66
C THR A 198 -33.64 -14.45 -1.87
N ASP A 199 -34.14 -13.43 -1.17
CA ASP A 199 -35.48 -12.85 -1.33
C ASP A 199 -35.59 -11.85 -2.50
N GLY A 200 -34.47 -11.55 -3.18
CA GLY A 200 -34.40 -10.61 -4.30
C GLY A 200 -34.06 -9.17 -3.91
N SER A 201 -34.01 -8.85 -2.64
CA SER A 201 -33.46 -7.58 -2.16
C SER A 201 -31.93 -7.51 -2.37
N TRP A 202 -31.33 -6.34 -2.11
CA TRP A 202 -29.89 -6.17 -2.20
C TRP A 202 -29.32 -5.83 -0.84
N MET A 203 -28.12 -6.33 -0.58
CA MET A 203 -27.35 -6.08 0.63
C MET A 203 -25.99 -5.49 0.26
N GLU A 204 -25.58 -4.51 1.04
CA GLU A 204 -24.21 -4.01 1.06
C GLU A 204 -23.54 -4.45 2.35
N PHE A 205 -22.28 -4.79 2.28
CA PHE A 205 -21.50 -5.02 3.47
C PHE A 205 -20.15 -4.30 3.41
N ASP A 206 -19.70 -3.87 4.56
CA ASP A 206 -18.35 -3.40 4.84
C ASP A 206 -17.79 -4.23 5.99
N PHE A 207 -16.54 -4.67 5.82
CA PHE A 207 -15.80 -5.46 6.78
C PHE A 207 -14.41 -4.86 6.99
N VAL A 208 -14.01 -4.77 8.23
CA VAL A 208 -12.62 -4.60 8.68
C VAL A 208 -12.36 -5.65 9.76
N PRO A 209 -11.09 -6.04 10.05
CA PRO A 209 -10.81 -7.04 11.08
C PRO A 209 -11.57 -6.74 12.39
N GLU A 210 -12.25 -7.75 12.93
CA GLU A 210 -13.07 -7.72 14.15
C GLU A 210 -14.39 -6.94 14.08
N GLU A 211 -14.72 -6.32 12.93
CA GLU A 211 -15.93 -5.50 12.80
C GLU A 211 -16.50 -5.59 11.39
N TYR A 212 -17.81 -5.79 11.28
CA TYR A 212 -18.52 -5.72 10.01
C TYR A 212 -19.91 -5.13 10.16
N GLU A 213 -20.43 -4.60 9.06
CA GLU A 213 -21.79 -4.09 8.95
C GLU A 213 -22.44 -4.64 7.69
N ILE A 214 -23.70 -5.05 7.80
CA ILE A 214 -24.55 -5.44 6.67
C ILE A 214 -25.77 -4.55 6.69
N ARG A 215 -25.99 -3.80 5.61
CA ARG A 215 -27.10 -2.88 5.44
C ARG A 215 -27.88 -3.16 4.15
N GLU A 216 -29.05 -2.59 4.02
CA GLU A 216 -29.80 -2.61 2.77
C GLU A 216 -29.01 -1.87 1.68
N GLY A 217 -28.94 -2.49 0.50
CA GLY A 217 -28.23 -1.99 -0.68
C GLY A 217 -29.19 -1.59 -1.80
N ASN A 218 -28.69 -0.78 -2.70
CA ASN A 218 -29.40 -0.47 -3.93
C ASN A 218 -29.24 -1.60 -4.96
N PRO A 219 -30.26 -1.87 -5.81
CA PRO A 219 -30.15 -2.82 -6.89
C PRO A 219 -28.99 -2.50 -7.85
N ASP A 220 -28.25 -3.55 -8.21
CA ASP A 220 -27.18 -3.50 -9.21
C ASP A 220 -27.41 -4.61 -10.25
N TYR A 221 -26.66 -4.59 -11.36
CA TYR A 221 -26.82 -5.57 -12.43
C TYR A 221 -26.22 -6.94 -12.08
N THR A 222 -25.25 -7.00 -11.17
CA THR A 222 -24.64 -8.23 -10.65
C THR A 222 -24.09 -8.02 -9.23
N GLY A 223 -23.92 -9.10 -8.48
CA GLY A 223 -23.21 -9.04 -7.21
C GLY A 223 -21.72 -8.76 -7.42
N ARG A 224 -21.12 -7.97 -6.55
CA ARG A 224 -19.70 -7.63 -6.56
C ARG A 224 -19.09 -7.75 -5.18
N LEU A 225 -17.95 -8.41 -5.12
CA LEU A 225 -17.17 -8.65 -3.91
C LEU A 225 -15.76 -8.09 -4.11
N CYS A 226 -15.21 -7.48 -3.08
CA CYS A 226 -13.82 -7.02 -3.07
C CYS A 226 -13.22 -7.28 -1.69
N VAL A 227 -12.05 -7.92 -1.66
CA VAL A 227 -11.25 -8.15 -0.46
C VAL A 227 -9.87 -7.55 -0.68
N ILE A 228 -9.41 -6.75 0.25
CA ILE A 228 -8.10 -6.09 0.22
C ILE A 228 -7.29 -6.59 1.42
N GLY A 229 -6.06 -6.99 1.16
CA GLY A 229 -5.18 -7.49 2.21
C GLY A 229 -3.79 -7.84 1.71
N SER A 230 -3.00 -8.46 2.55
CA SER A 230 -1.67 -8.97 2.23
C SER A 230 -1.68 -10.50 2.26
N LEU A 231 -0.96 -11.13 1.32
CA LEU A 231 -0.86 -12.59 1.20
C LEU A 231 -2.25 -13.26 1.12
N LEU A 232 -3.16 -12.71 0.31
CA LEU A 232 -4.50 -13.24 0.16
C LEU A 232 -4.50 -14.65 -0.45
N ASP A 233 -5.23 -15.57 0.16
CA ASP A 233 -5.58 -16.88 -0.43
C ASP A 233 -6.84 -16.73 -1.29
N GLU A 234 -6.62 -16.38 -2.56
CA GLU A 234 -7.73 -16.12 -3.50
C GLU A 234 -8.60 -17.36 -3.74
N ASP A 235 -8.02 -18.56 -3.78
CA ASP A 235 -8.78 -19.80 -4.00
C ASP A 235 -9.60 -20.14 -2.75
N GLY A 236 -9.03 -19.97 -1.57
CA GLY A 236 -9.77 -20.08 -0.32
C GLY A 236 -10.89 -19.05 -0.21
N LEU A 237 -10.68 -17.82 -0.66
CA LEU A 237 -11.73 -16.78 -0.71
C LEU A 237 -12.86 -17.16 -1.68
N LYS A 238 -12.55 -17.70 -2.88
CA LYS A 238 -13.56 -18.20 -3.83
C LYS A 238 -14.39 -19.33 -3.19
N GLU A 239 -13.72 -20.27 -2.54
CA GLU A 239 -14.41 -21.38 -1.85
C GLU A 239 -15.30 -20.88 -0.70
N LEU A 240 -14.80 -19.94 0.13
CA LEU A 240 -15.55 -19.37 1.24
C LEU A 240 -16.81 -18.64 0.79
N PHE A 241 -16.71 -17.81 -0.25
CA PHE A 241 -17.87 -17.12 -0.82
C PHE A 241 -18.70 -18.04 -1.73
N GLY A 242 -18.14 -19.16 -2.20
CA GLY A 242 -18.78 -20.10 -3.11
C GLY A 242 -19.02 -19.49 -4.50
N VAL A 243 -18.04 -18.80 -5.05
CA VAL A 243 -18.08 -18.04 -6.31
C VAL A 243 -16.96 -18.46 -7.24
#